data_99c24db9565f20cc2f9fbde2a78f669b
#
_entry.id   99c24db9565f20cc2f9fbde2a78f669b
#
_cell.length_a   1.000
_cell.length_b   1.000
_cell.length_c   1.000
_cell.angle_alpha   90.00
_cell.angle_beta   90.00
_cell.angle_gamma   90.00
#
_symmetry.space_group_name_H-M   'P 1'
#
loop_
_entity.id
_entity.type
_entity.pdbx_description
1 polymer ?
#
loop_
_entity_poly.entity_id
_entity_poly.type
_entity_poly.pdbx_seq_one_letter_code
_entity_poly.pdbx_strand_id
1 'polypeptide(L)'
;MSYINKPKVAHPSLPTNELGLTRRQYEGSMSTLCAGCGHDSVTAAIVEACWGLSLQPEQLVKLSGIGCSSKTTAYFVSGSHGFNSVHGRMPSIASGANAANRGLTYVGVSGDGDSLSIGIGQLVHVIRRNVNMLYLIENNGVYGLTKGQFSASADIGSKAKRGEMNASPPIDPVLLALSLGATFVARSFSGDKAQLVPLIQAGMRHNGFALIDVLSPCVTFNDHEGSTKSYGFTREHYHAAVEADFVPRAEEISVNYPAGEAIPVSLHDGSRVVLRKLDPTYDPTDRTAAYNYIENKLKQNEYVTGLIHINESDSTEFHNLNRTAKVPLNSIPFNKLSPGSGALDKLMGRYR
;
A
#
# COMPACT_ATOMS: atom_id res chain seq x y z
N MET A 1 -14.13 -4.86 -17.13
CA MET A 1 -13.99 -3.69 -16.23
C MET A 1 -14.72 -2.54 -16.86
N SER A 2 -15.72 -1.98 -16.19
CA SER A 2 -16.39 -0.77 -16.67
C SER A 2 -15.52 0.43 -16.31
N TYR A 3 -14.99 1.11 -17.30
CA TYR A 3 -14.24 2.36 -17.10
C TYR A 3 -15.25 3.52 -17.05
N ILE A 4 -15.93 3.66 -15.91
CA ILE A 4 -16.77 4.83 -15.69
C ILE A 4 -15.87 5.95 -15.21
N ASN A 5 -15.60 6.91 -16.09
CA ASN A 5 -14.86 8.10 -15.72
C ASN A 5 -15.73 8.98 -14.81
N LYS A 6 -15.13 9.48 -13.73
CA LYS A 6 -15.76 10.54 -12.93
C LYS A 6 -15.89 11.82 -13.77
N PRO A 7 -17.01 12.55 -13.67
CA PRO A 7 -17.13 13.84 -14.32
C PRO A 7 -16.02 14.78 -13.85
N LYS A 8 -15.29 15.37 -14.79
CA LYS A 8 -14.29 16.42 -14.48
C LYS A 8 -15.04 17.72 -14.25
N VAL A 9 -15.40 18.01 -13.01
CA VAL A 9 -15.99 19.28 -12.64
C VAL A 9 -14.89 20.31 -12.58
N ALA A 10 -14.91 21.28 -13.49
CA ALA A 10 -14.05 22.46 -13.47
C ALA A 10 -14.89 23.65 -12.98
N HIS A 11 -14.52 24.22 -11.83
CA HIS A 11 -15.08 25.45 -11.33
C HIS A 11 -13.93 26.40 -10.97
N PRO A 12 -14.00 27.70 -11.37
CA PRO A 12 -12.88 28.64 -11.17
C PRO A 12 -12.47 28.84 -9.70
N SER A 13 -13.38 28.56 -8.75
CA SER A 13 -13.12 28.72 -7.32
C SER A 13 -12.53 27.46 -6.65
N LEU A 14 -12.33 26.35 -7.39
CA LEU A 14 -11.68 25.18 -6.83
C LEU A 14 -10.20 25.46 -6.56
N PRO A 15 -9.67 25.08 -5.39
CA PRO A 15 -8.26 25.26 -5.09
C PRO A 15 -7.41 24.45 -6.07
N THR A 16 -6.33 25.07 -6.53
CA THR A 16 -5.33 24.45 -7.42
C THR A 16 -3.98 24.38 -6.71
N ASN A 17 -3.18 23.41 -7.09
CA ASN A 17 -1.78 23.32 -6.66
C ASN A 17 -0.86 24.21 -7.52
N GLU A 18 0.46 24.10 -7.31
CA GLU A 18 1.47 24.89 -8.06
C GLU A 18 1.45 24.67 -9.58
N LEU A 19 0.93 23.50 -10.03
CA LEU A 19 0.74 23.19 -11.46
C LEU A 19 -0.56 23.72 -12.03
N GLY A 20 -1.37 24.45 -11.25
CA GLY A 20 -2.71 24.88 -11.65
C GLY A 20 -3.74 23.75 -11.74
N LEU A 21 -3.42 22.56 -11.21
CA LEU A 21 -4.30 21.39 -11.22
C LEU A 21 -5.15 21.33 -9.96
N THR A 22 -6.45 21.05 -10.13
CA THR A 22 -7.34 20.78 -9.01
C THR A 22 -7.13 19.36 -8.46
N ARG A 23 -7.50 19.12 -7.20
CA ARG A 23 -7.45 17.79 -6.59
C ARG A 23 -8.19 16.74 -7.43
N ARG A 24 -9.31 17.09 -8.05
CA ARG A 24 -10.10 16.18 -8.92
C ARG A 24 -9.33 15.69 -10.15
N GLN A 25 -8.34 16.42 -10.61
CA GLN A 25 -7.51 15.99 -11.75
C GLN A 25 -6.53 14.89 -11.36
N TYR A 26 -6.31 14.67 -10.04
CA TYR A 26 -5.57 13.54 -9.50
C TYR A 26 -6.46 12.32 -9.19
N GLU A 27 -7.77 12.40 -9.40
CA GLU A 27 -8.64 11.24 -9.27
C GLU A 27 -8.51 10.33 -10.51
N GLY A 28 -8.86 9.06 -10.32
CA GLY A 28 -8.96 8.06 -11.36
C GLY A 28 -10.40 7.69 -11.70
N SER A 29 -10.60 6.43 -12.09
CA SER A 29 -11.91 5.85 -12.36
C SER A 29 -12.76 5.80 -11.08
N MET A 30 -14.07 5.64 -11.24
CA MET A 30 -14.96 5.40 -10.11
C MET A 30 -14.60 4.08 -9.43
N SER A 31 -14.54 4.08 -8.09
CA SER A 31 -14.26 2.88 -7.31
C SER A 31 -15.34 1.82 -7.51
N THR A 32 -14.91 0.57 -7.61
CA THR A 32 -15.76 -0.62 -7.60
C THR A 32 -15.53 -1.47 -6.36
N LEU A 33 -14.93 -0.90 -5.31
CA LEU A 33 -14.78 -1.52 -4.00
C LEU A 33 -16.11 -1.48 -3.24
N CYS A 34 -16.17 -2.25 -2.15
CA CYS A 34 -17.33 -2.25 -1.27
C CYS A 34 -17.51 -0.89 -0.59
N ALA A 35 -18.74 -0.45 -0.37
CA ALA A 35 -19.02 0.78 0.36
C ALA A 35 -18.46 0.69 1.79
N GLY A 36 -17.72 1.73 2.22
CA GLY A 36 -17.05 1.75 3.53
C GLY A 36 -15.72 0.97 3.61
N CYS A 37 -15.23 0.45 2.47
CA CYS A 37 -13.94 -0.23 2.42
C CYS A 37 -12.80 0.75 2.74
N GLY A 38 -11.90 0.37 3.65
CA GLY A 38 -10.74 1.19 4.03
C GLY A 38 -9.82 1.53 2.85
N HIS A 39 -9.76 0.69 1.82
CA HIS A 39 -8.94 0.95 0.63
C HIS A 39 -9.39 2.20 -0.15
N ASP A 40 -10.68 2.58 -0.12
CA ASP A 40 -11.14 3.84 -0.72
C ASP A 40 -10.58 5.04 0.02
N SER A 41 -10.46 4.95 1.34
CA SER A 41 -9.84 5.98 2.18
C SER A 41 -8.35 6.13 1.89
N VAL A 42 -7.64 5.01 1.71
CA VAL A 42 -6.22 5.02 1.29
C VAL A 42 -6.08 5.65 -0.10
N THR A 43 -6.95 5.30 -1.03
CA THR A 43 -6.99 5.92 -2.37
C THR A 43 -7.15 7.44 -2.29
N ALA A 44 -8.08 7.91 -1.46
CA ALA A 44 -8.31 9.35 -1.26
C ALA A 44 -7.08 10.05 -0.64
N ALA A 45 -6.36 9.36 0.28
CA ALA A 45 -5.12 9.87 0.86
C ALA A 45 -3.99 9.96 -0.17
N ILE A 46 -3.87 8.98 -1.08
CA ILE A 46 -2.89 9.01 -2.18
C ILE A 46 -3.18 10.19 -3.13
N VAL A 47 -4.45 10.41 -3.49
CA VAL A 47 -4.88 11.56 -4.32
C VAL A 47 -4.47 12.88 -3.66
N GLU A 48 -4.76 13.03 -2.36
CA GLU A 48 -4.41 14.22 -1.59
C GLU A 48 -2.90 14.43 -1.52
N ALA A 49 -2.15 13.36 -1.28
CA ALA A 49 -0.69 13.40 -1.21
C ALA A 49 -0.07 13.83 -2.55
N CYS A 50 -0.51 13.24 -3.67
CA CYS A 50 -0.02 13.60 -5.01
C CYS A 50 -0.35 15.05 -5.37
N TRP A 51 -1.57 15.50 -5.04
CA TRP A 51 -2.00 16.88 -5.27
C TRP A 51 -1.19 17.88 -4.44
N GLY A 52 -1.02 17.60 -3.15
CA GLY A 52 -0.25 18.45 -2.23
C GLY A 52 1.26 18.50 -2.54
N LEU A 53 1.80 17.47 -3.21
CA LEU A 53 3.18 17.47 -3.71
C LEU A 53 3.33 18.19 -5.06
N SER A 54 2.24 18.63 -5.67
CA SER A 54 2.22 19.14 -7.06
C SER A 54 2.90 18.16 -8.04
N LEU A 55 2.70 16.85 -7.83
CA LEU A 55 3.31 15.81 -8.65
C LEU A 55 2.70 15.83 -10.06
N GLN A 56 3.52 15.98 -11.10
CA GLN A 56 3.05 15.85 -12.48
C GLN A 56 2.53 14.43 -12.73
N PRO A 57 1.29 14.25 -13.21
CA PRO A 57 0.69 12.92 -13.40
C PRO A 57 1.57 11.94 -14.17
N GLU A 58 2.23 12.40 -15.23
CA GLU A 58 3.11 11.60 -16.09
C GLU A 58 4.46 11.25 -15.46
N GLN A 59 4.79 11.84 -14.32
CA GLN A 59 5.97 11.46 -13.53
C GLN A 59 5.69 10.35 -12.53
N LEU A 60 4.42 9.97 -12.35
CA LEU A 60 4.03 8.89 -11.47
C LEU A 60 3.95 7.55 -12.21
N VAL A 61 4.53 6.52 -11.61
CA VAL A 61 4.36 5.11 -12.00
C VAL A 61 3.62 4.38 -10.89
N LYS A 62 2.43 3.89 -11.20
CA LYS A 62 1.60 3.07 -10.30
C LYS A 62 1.86 1.61 -10.57
N LEU A 63 2.09 0.85 -9.52
CA LEU A 63 2.29 -0.60 -9.62
C LEU A 63 1.33 -1.32 -8.68
N SER A 64 0.83 -2.46 -9.14
CA SER A 64 -0.02 -3.33 -8.32
C SER A 64 0.19 -4.80 -8.63
N GLY A 65 -0.20 -5.64 -7.70
CA GLY A 65 -0.33 -7.09 -7.89
C GLY A 65 -1.76 -7.50 -8.20
N ILE A 66 -2.31 -8.45 -7.44
CA ILE A 66 -3.67 -8.96 -7.58
C ILE A 66 -4.39 -8.88 -6.22
N GLY A 67 -5.64 -8.47 -6.24
CA GLY A 67 -6.49 -8.35 -5.04
C GLY A 67 -7.40 -7.12 -5.08
N CYS A 68 -8.16 -6.87 -4.01
CA CYS A 68 -8.98 -5.67 -3.89
C CYS A 68 -8.12 -4.40 -3.89
N SER A 69 -7.03 -4.40 -3.12
CA SER A 69 -6.03 -3.34 -3.08
C SER A 69 -5.42 -3.03 -4.45
N SER A 70 -5.20 -4.02 -5.28
CA SER A 70 -4.64 -3.83 -6.62
C SER A 70 -5.58 -3.08 -7.58
N LYS A 71 -6.88 -3.03 -7.28
CA LYS A 71 -7.84 -2.21 -8.05
C LYS A 71 -7.65 -0.72 -7.79
N THR A 72 -7.17 -0.34 -6.60
CA THR A 72 -7.05 1.06 -6.17
C THR A 72 -6.17 1.88 -7.09
N THR A 73 -5.19 1.26 -7.74
CA THR A 73 -4.33 1.93 -8.73
C THR A 73 -5.09 2.47 -9.95
N ALA A 74 -6.31 1.99 -10.22
CA ALA A 74 -7.19 2.56 -11.25
C ALA A 74 -7.93 3.81 -10.76
N TYR A 75 -8.01 4.05 -9.44
CA TYR A 75 -8.87 5.08 -8.85
C TYR A 75 -8.15 6.39 -8.52
N PHE A 76 -6.83 6.45 -8.70
CA PHE A 76 -6.05 7.68 -8.56
C PHE A 76 -5.18 7.95 -9.80
N VAL A 77 -4.86 9.20 -10.03
CA VAL A 77 -3.99 9.77 -11.06
C VAL A 77 -4.10 9.06 -12.41
N SER A 78 -5.21 9.27 -13.14
CA SER A 78 -5.46 8.61 -14.44
C SER A 78 -4.39 8.88 -15.50
N GLY A 79 -3.75 10.05 -15.45
CA GLY A 79 -2.70 10.46 -16.41
C GLY A 79 -1.32 9.85 -16.16
N SER A 80 -1.19 8.96 -15.16
CA SER A 80 0.09 8.32 -14.81
C SER A 80 0.34 7.02 -15.58
N HIS A 81 1.59 6.54 -15.53
CA HIS A 81 1.92 5.19 -15.98
C HIS A 81 1.37 4.14 -15.03
N GLY A 82 1.02 2.95 -15.53
CA GLY A 82 0.48 1.88 -14.70
C GLY A 82 0.96 0.50 -15.12
N PHE A 83 1.38 -0.30 -14.13
CA PHE A 83 1.68 -1.72 -14.29
C PHE A 83 0.86 -2.54 -13.31
N ASN A 84 0.04 -3.45 -13.83
CA ASN A 84 -0.60 -4.49 -13.04
C ASN A 84 0.14 -5.80 -13.27
N SER A 85 0.77 -6.34 -12.23
CA SER A 85 1.56 -7.55 -12.31
C SER A 85 0.73 -8.80 -11.99
N VAL A 86 1.27 -9.99 -12.24
CA VAL A 86 0.75 -11.22 -11.66
C VAL A 86 0.91 -11.22 -10.14
N HIS A 87 0.13 -12.06 -9.47
CA HIS A 87 0.03 -12.12 -8.01
C HIS A 87 1.40 -12.22 -7.32
N GLY A 88 1.67 -11.29 -6.41
CA GLY A 88 2.90 -11.24 -5.63
C GLY A 88 4.15 -10.82 -6.41
N ARG A 89 4.04 -10.34 -7.66
CA ARG A 89 5.21 -10.01 -8.51
C ARG A 89 5.42 -8.52 -8.75
N MET A 90 4.60 -7.67 -8.15
CA MET A 90 4.74 -6.20 -8.25
C MET A 90 6.17 -5.72 -7.92
N PRO A 91 6.87 -6.20 -6.87
CA PRO A 91 8.22 -5.74 -6.56
C PRO A 91 9.26 -6.04 -7.64
N SER A 92 9.09 -7.14 -8.40
CA SER A 92 9.97 -7.46 -9.51
C SER A 92 9.80 -6.50 -10.68
N ILE A 93 8.55 -6.17 -11.03
CA ILE A 93 8.23 -5.19 -12.07
C ILE A 93 8.75 -3.81 -11.64
N ALA A 94 8.53 -3.43 -10.37
CA ALA A 94 9.05 -2.18 -9.81
C ALA A 94 10.57 -2.06 -9.95
N SER A 95 11.30 -3.13 -9.62
CA SER A 95 12.77 -3.15 -9.75
C SER A 95 13.23 -2.91 -11.18
N GLY A 96 12.60 -3.57 -12.15
CA GLY A 96 12.91 -3.40 -13.57
C GLY A 96 12.56 -2.01 -14.11
N ALA A 97 11.35 -1.53 -13.81
CA ALA A 97 10.89 -0.22 -14.25
C ALA A 97 11.74 0.91 -13.66
N ASN A 98 12.08 0.81 -12.36
CA ASN A 98 12.93 1.77 -11.66
C ASN A 98 14.36 1.78 -12.25
N ALA A 99 14.94 0.61 -12.53
CA ALA A 99 16.24 0.52 -13.20
C ALA A 99 16.24 1.13 -14.61
N ALA A 100 15.11 1.02 -15.32
CA ALA A 100 14.96 1.54 -16.68
C ALA A 100 14.79 3.07 -16.71
N ASN A 101 14.15 3.66 -15.71
CA ASN A 101 13.95 5.10 -15.60
C ASN A 101 13.91 5.55 -14.15
N ARG A 102 15.04 6.01 -13.63
CA ARG A 102 15.19 6.51 -12.25
C ARG A 102 14.57 7.89 -12.02
N GLY A 103 14.14 8.58 -13.08
CA GLY A 103 13.58 9.94 -13.02
C GLY A 103 12.08 9.99 -12.70
N LEU A 104 11.43 8.84 -12.49
CA LEU A 104 10.01 8.75 -12.19
C LEU A 104 9.78 8.42 -10.70
N THR A 105 8.61 8.80 -10.18
CA THR A 105 8.16 8.44 -8.83
C THR A 105 7.37 7.14 -8.88
N TYR A 106 7.81 6.15 -8.12
CA TYR A 106 7.23 4.81 -8.11
C TYR A 106 6.39 4.57 -6.87
N VAL A 107 5.11 4.25 -7.06
CA VAL A 107 4.16 3.92 -5.99
C VAL A 107 3.54 2.56 -6.26
N GLY A 108 3.84 1.60 -5.40
CA GLY A 108 3.25 0.27 -5.40
C GLY A 108 2.13 0.17 -4.36
N VAL A 109 0.96 -0.34 -4.76
CA VAL A 109 -0.16 -0.63 -3.85
C VAL A 109 -0.49 -2.11 -3.94
N SER A 110 -0.47 -2.80 -2.82
CA SER A 110 -0.67 -4.24 -2.72
C SER A 110 -1.39 -4.60 -1.43
N GLY A 111 -2.12 -5.70 -1.45
CA GLY A 111 -2.71 -6.26 -0.23
C GLY A 111 -1.69 -7.09 0.56
N ASP A 112 -2.00 -7.33 1.80
CA ASP A 112 -1.21 -8.17 2.70
C ASP A 112 -1.06 -9.61 2.17
N GLY A 113 -2.13 -10.23 1.65
CA GLY A 113 -2.05 -11.53 1.01
C GLY A 113 -1.17 -11.56 -0.24
N ASP A 114 -1.24 -10.54 -1.08
CA ASP A 114 -0.39 -10.38 -2.26
C ASP A 114 1.08 -10.19 -1.87
N SER A 115 1.36 -9.40 -0.82
CA SER A 115 2.70 -9.03 -0.38
C SER A 115 3.35 -10.08 0.52
N LEU A 116 2.64 -10.53 1.57
CA LEU A 116 3.20 -11.31 2.68
C LEU A 116 3.02 -12.83 2.51
N SER A 117 2.04 -13.26 1.71
CA SER A 117 1.86 -14.68 1.40
C SER A 117 2.55 -15.03 0.09
N ILE A 118 1.92 -14.71 -1.06
CA ILE A 118 2.42 -15.11 -2.38
C ILE A 118 3.69 -14.36 -2.76
N GLY A 119 3.79 -13.08 -2.39
CA GLY A 119 4.85 -12.16 -2.81
C GLY A 119 6.01 -11.99 -1.81
N ILE A 120 6.03 -12.69 -0.68
CA ILE A 120 6.99 -12.41 0.39
C ILE A 120 8.45 -12.43 -0.08
N GLY A 121 8.83 -13.40 -0.90
CA GLY A 121 10.19 -13.44 -1.46
C GLY A 121 10.52 -12.24 -2.34
N GLN A 122 9.53 -11.70 -3.07
CA GLN A 122 9.70 -10.51 -3.89
C GLN A 122 9.82 -9.24 -3.03
N LEU A 123 8.99 -9.16 -1.98
CA LEU A 123 9.04 -8.07 -1.01
C LEU A 123 10.39 -8.03 -0.28
N VAL A 124 10.87 -9.17 0.22
CA VAL A 124 12.20 -9.30 0.86
C VAL A 124 13.30 -8.76 -0.05
N HIS A 125 13.27 -9.13 -1.33
CA HIS A 125 14.32 -8.74 -2.26
C HIS A 125 14.24 -7.28 -2.72
N VAL A 126 13.05 -6.67 -2.81
CA VAL A 126 12.93 -5.23 -3.14
C VAL A 126 13.41 -4.36 -1.97
N ILE A 127 13.10 -4.77 -0.73
CA ILE A 127 13.63 -4.13 0.48
C ILE A 127 15.16 -4.23 0.50
N ARG A 128 15.70 -5.44 0.41
CA ARG A 128 17.14 -5.70 0.44
C ARG A 128 17.92 -4.93 -0.61
N ARG A 129 17.31 -4.69 -1.79
CA ARG A 129 17.94 -3.90 -2.87
C ARG A 129 17.79 -2.41 -2.66
N ASN A 130 17.01 -1.98 -1.68
CA ASN A 130 16.67 -0.58 -1.41
C ASN A 130 16.18 0.14 -2.68
N VAL A 131 15.23 -0.48 -3.40
CA VAL A 131 14.69 0.09 -4.64
C VAL A 131 13.92 1.36 -4.32
N ASN A 132 14.23 2.44 -5.02
CA ASN A 132 13.60 3.75 -4.78
C ASN A 132 12.12 3.73 -5.17
N MET A 133 11.27 3.41 -4.20
CA MET A 133 9.81 3.36 -4.37
C MET A 133 9.08 3.48 -3.04
N LEU A 134 7.87 4.01 -3.08
CA LEU A 134 6.89 3.87 -1.99
C LEU A 134 6.10 2.57 -2.19
N TYR A 135 6.07 1.72 -1.19
CA TYR A 135 5.30 0.48 -1.14
C TYR A 135 4.22 0.58 -0.07
N LEU A 136 2.96 0.62 -0.48
CA LEU A 136 1.81 0.63 0.41
C LEU A 136 1.23 -0.79 0.52
N ILE A 137 1.14 -1.32 1.73
CA ILE A 137 0.38 -2.54 2.03
C ILE A 137 -0.96 -2.12 2.60
N GLU A 138 -2.05 -2.39 1.88
CA GLU A 138 -3.42 -2.25 2.37
C GLU A 138 -3.78 -3.53 3.14
N ASN A 139 -3.53 -3.51 4.44
CA ASN A 139 -3.55 -4.67 5.32
C ASN A 139 -4.92 -4.85 5.97
N ASN A 140 -5.59 -5.96 5.66
CA ASN A 140 -6.89 -6.31 6.21
C ASN A 140 -6.99 -7.76 6.73
N GLY A 141 -5.90 -8.53 6.75
CA GLY A 141 -5.85 -9.90 7.24
C GLY A 141 -6.47 -10.95 6.30
N VAL A 142 -7.01 -10.55 5.13
CA VAL A 142 -7.76 -11.47 4.27
C VAL A 142 -7.51 -11.28 2.78
N TYR A 143 -7.70 -12.34 2.00
CA TYR A 143 -7.88 -12.26 0.55
C TYR A 143 -9.34 -11.88 0.22
N GLY A 144 -9.64 -10.57 0.19
CA GLY A 144 -11.01 -10.11 -0.02
C GLY A 144 -11.57 -10.45 -1.40
N LEU A 145 -10.78 -10.34 -2.48
CA LEU A 145 -11.22 -10.57 -3.85
C LEU A 145 -11.68 -12.04 -4.09
N THR A 146 -11.04 -13.00 -3.43
CA THR A 146 -11.32 -14.43 -3.56
C THR A 146 -12.24 -14.97 -2.49
N LYS A 147 -12.93 -14.09 -1.75
CA LYS A 147 -14.01 -14.37 -0.80
C LYS A 147 -13.57 -14.86 0.59
N GLY A 148 -12.45 -14.34 1.13
CA GLY A 148 -12.18 -14.38 2.57
C GLY A 148 -11.30 -15.51 3.05
N GLN A 149 -10.27 -15.91 2.28
CA GLN A 149 -9.18 -16.74 2.78
C GLN A 149 -8.28 -15.91 3.69
N PHE A 150 -7.59 -16.56 4.65
CA PHE A 150 -6.59 -15.90 5.48
C PHE A 150 -5.41 -15.41 4.64
N SER A 151 -4.95 -14.22 4.93
CA SER A 151 -3.62 -13.79 4.52
C SER A 151 -2.59 -14.17 5.57
N ALA A 152 -1.31 -13.95 5.26
CA ALA A 152 -0.23 -14.20 6.22
C ALA A 152 -0.20 -13.21 7.39
N SER A 153 -0.95 -12.10 7.35
CA SER A 153 -1.11 -11.15 8.46
C SER A 153 -2.35 -11.40 9.31
N ALA A 154 -3.13 -12.45 9.01
CA ALA A 154 -4.33 -12.79 9.77
C ALA A 154 -3.98 -13.24 11.19
N ASP A 155 -4.71 -12.72 12.18
CA ASP A 155 -4.54 -13.10 13.58
C ASP A 155 -4.87 -14.57 13.83
N ILE A 156 -4.21 -15.16 14.85
CA ILE A 156 -4.54 -16.51 15.33
C ILE A 156 -6.00 -16.49 15.79
N GLY A 157 -6.77 -17.52 15.39
CA GLY A 157 -8.19 -17.64 15.73
C GLY A 157 -9.15 -16.92 14.78
N SER A 158 -8.64 -16.16 13.79
CA SER A 158 -9.49 -15.63 12.72
C SER A 158 -10.18 -16.77 11.99
N LYS A 159 -11.46 -16.57 11.60
CA LYS A 159 -12.24 -17.57 10.88
C LYS A 159 -12.37 -17.23 9.39
N ALA A 160 -12.08 -18.18 8.51
CA ALA A 160 -12.44 -18.07 7.11
C ALA A 160 -13.93 -18.25 6.89
N LYS A 161 -14.45 -17.80 5.75
CA LYS A 161 -15.88 -17.93 5.40
C LYS A 161 -16.41 -19.38 5.47
N ARG A 162 -15.55 -20.40 5.32
CA ARG A 162 -15.88 -21.81 5.40
C ARG A 162 -15.81 -22.38 6.82
N GLY A 163 -15.52 -21.54 7.83
CA GLY A 163 -15.45 -21.96 9.24
C GLY A 163 -14.07 -22.46 9.68
N GLU A 164 -13.08 -22.52 8.80
CA GLU A 164 -11.69 -22.84 9.16
C GLU A 164 -11.11 -21.75 10.06
N MET A 165 -10.32 -22.13 11.05
CA MET A 165 -9.63 -21.18 11.94
C MET A 165 -8.14 -21.07 11.60
N ASN A 166 -7.62 -19.85 11.59
CA ASN A 166 -6.20 -19.63 11.44
C ASN A 166 -5.45 -20.06 12.69
N ALA A 167 -4.55 -21.04 12.56
CA ALA A 167 -3.68 -21.51 13.64
C ALA A 167 -2.25 -20.94 13.54
N SER A 168 -1.92 -20.25 12.45
CA SER A 168 -0.58 -19.73 12.19
C SER A 168 -0.42 -18.32 12.75
N PRO A 169 0.75 -17.98 13.35
CA PRO A 169 1.02 -16.62 13.80
C PRO A 169 1.13 -15.66 12.60
N PRO A 170 0.67 -14.41 12.76
CA PRO A 170 0.74 -13.41 11.70
C PRO A 170 2.17 -12.97 11.41
N ILE A 171 2.43 -12.65 10.14
CA ILE A 171 3.63 -11.93 9.73
C ILE A 171 3.34 -10.44 9.84
N ASP A 172 4.06 -9.73 10.71
CA ASP A 172 3.99 -8.28 10.81
C ASP A 172 4.90 -7.64 9.75
N PRO A 173 4.35 -6.83 8.80
CA PRO A 173 5.13 -6.26 7.70
C PRO A 173 6.14 -5.21 8.17
N VAL A 174 5.87 -4.53 9.30
CA VAL A 174 6.77 -3.51 9.87
C VAL A 174 8.00 -4.20 10.49
N LEU A 175 7.79 -5.24 11.33
CA LEU A 175 8.90 -6.02 11.89
C LEU A 175 9.74 -6.69 10.81
N LEU A 176 9.09 -7.21 9.76
CA LEU A 176 9.78 -7.78 8.61
C LEU A 176 10.66 -6.73 7.92
N ALA A 177 10.11 -5.54 7.63
CA ALA A 177 10.84 -4.47 6.96
C ALA A 177 12.02 -3.96 7.79
N LEU A 178 11.83 -3.77 9.10
CA LEU A 178 12.89 -3.38 10.03
C LEU A 178 14.01 -4.42 10.08
N SER A 179 13.68 -5.72 10.15
CA SER A 179 14.67 -6.81 10.18
C SER A 179 15.52 -6.86 8.90
N LEU A 180 14.93 -6.51 7.75
CA LEU A 180 15.59 -6.50 6.46
C LEU A 180 16.36 -5.20 6.15
N GLY A 181 16.25 -4.19 7.01
CA GLY A 181 16.96 -2.92 6.86
C GLY A 181 16.30 -1.95 5.88
N ALA A 182 14.97 -1.98 5.77
CA ALA A 182 14.25 -0.94 5.04
C ALA A 182 14.59 0.46 5.57
N THR A 183 14.78 1.40 4.65
CA THR A 183 15.26 2.74 5.00
C THR A 183 14.17 3.73 5.37
N PHE A 184 12.91 3.40 5.09
CA PHE A 184 11.73 4.12 5.56
C PHE A 184 10.63 3.10 5.92
N VAL A 185 10.16 3.12 7.16
CA VAL A 185 9.10 2.23 7.64
C VAL A 185 8.09 3.03 8.43
N ALA A 186 6.83 2.93 8.04
CA ALA A 186 5.72 3.55 8.75
C ALA A 186 4.52 2.61 8.84
N ARG A 187 3.62 2.90 9.78
CA ARG A 187 2.29 2.29 9.85
C ARG A 187 1.25 3.36 10.05
N SER A 188 0.10 3.19 9.44
CA SER A 188 -1.04 4.08 9.64
C SER A 188 -2.35 3.29 9.61
N PHE A 189 -3.44 4.00 9.87
CA PHE A 189 -4.79 3.48 9.75
C PHE A 189 -5.53 4.23 8.64
N SER A 190 -6.31 3.52 7.82
CA SER A 190 -7.02 4.12 6.68
C SER A 190 -7.97 5.26 7.06
N GLY A 191 -8.52 5.24 8.28
CA GLY A 191 -9.38 6.28 8.83
C GLY A 191 -8.64 7.45 9.51
N ASP A 192 -7.30 7.44 9.58
CA ASP A 192 -6.49 8.57 10.08
C ASP A 192 -5.78 9.26 8.90
N LYS A 193 -6.55 9.96 8.07
CA LYS A 193 -6.02 10.66 6.88
C LYS A 193 -5.05 11.78 7.25
N ALA A 194 -5.24 12.40 8.42
CA ALA A 194 -4.34 13.45 8.90
C ALA A 194 -2.90 12.95 9.12
N GLN A 195 -2.75 11.68 9.52
CA GLN A 195 -1.45 11.02 9.64
C GLN A 195 -1.01 10.39 8.31
N LEU A 196 -1.93 9.72 7.60
CA LEU A 196 -1.59 8.93 6.41
C LEU A 196 -1.08 9.79 5.24
N VAL A 197 -1.69 10.96 4.98
CA VAL A 197 -1.30 11.83 3.86
C VAL A 197 0.15 12.32 3.98
N PRO A 198 0.61 12.89 5.13
CA PRO A 198 2.01 13.28 5.30
C PRO A 198 2.99 12.10 5.19
N LEU A 199 2.63 10.90 5.68
CA LEU A 199 3.46 9.71 5.57
C LEU A 199 3.64 9.27 4.10
N ILE A 200 2.57 9.31 3.30
CA ILE A 200 2.63 9.03 1.86
C ILE A 200 3.53 10.05 1.16
N GLN A 201 3.38 11.34 1.47
CA GLN A 201 4.22 12.40 0.91
C GLN A 201 5.70 12.21 1.25
N ALA A 202 6.01 11.89 2.51
CA ALA A 202 7.37 11.62 2.95
C ALA A 202 7.94 10.38 2.27
N GLY A 203 7.17 9.29 2.19
CA GLY A 203 7.58 8.05 1.51
C GLY A 203 7.82 8.23 0.00
N MET A 204 7.04 9.09 -0.69
CA MET A 204 7.28 9.42 -2.11
C MET A 204 8.57 10.24 -2.34
N ARG A 205 8.99 11.02 -1.34
CA ARG A 205 10.21 11.85 -1.39
C ARG A 205 11.44 11.13 -0.87
N HIS A 206 11.26 10.00 -0.18
CA HIS A 206 12.36 9.23 0.37
C HIS A 206 13.23 8.65 -0.75
N ASN A 207 14.55 8.73 -0.60
CA ASN A 207 15.50 8.16 -1.57
C ASN A 207 15.87 6.74 -1.14
N GLY A 208 15.11 5.76 -1.58
CA GLY A 208 15.26 4.36 -1.24
C GLY A 208 13.91 3.68 -1.10
N PHE A 209 13.87 2.52 -0.46
CA PHE A 209 12.65 1.76 -0.24
C PHE A 209 11.86 2.31 0.95
N ALA A 210 10.65 2.75 0.69
CA ALA A 210 9.71 3.19 1.71
C ALA A 210 8.54 2.19 1.83
N LEU A 211 8.31 1.66 3.04
CA LEU A 211 7.14 0.82 3.36
C LEU A 211 6.16 1.61 4.23
N ILE A 212 4.90 1.59 3.87
CA ILE A 212 3.80 1.98 4.76
C ILE A 212 2.81 0.83 4.85
N ASP A 213 2.68 0.26 6.04
CA ASP A 213 1.62 -0.70 6.38
C ASP A 213 0.37 0.08 6.79
N VAL A 214 -0.68 0.01 5.98
CA VAL A 214 -1.93 0.71 6.25
C VAL A 214 -2.99 -0.29 6.70
N LEU A 215 -3.31 -0.28 7.98
CA LEU A 215 -4.44 -1.05 8.51
C LEU A 215 -5.73 -0.54 7.84
N SER A 216 -6.35 -1.39 7.04
CA SER A 216 -7.43 -1.04 6.10
C SER A 216 -8.57 -2.06 6.17
N PRO A 217 -9.53 -1.87 7.09
CA PRO A 217 -10.56 -2.86 7.37
C PRO A 217 -11.38 -3.29 6.16
N CYS A 218 -11.66 -4.59 6.05
CA CYS A 218 -12.55 -5.16 5.06
C CYS A 218 -13.99 -5.23 5.61
N VAL A 219 -14.93 -4.61 4.92
CA VAL A 219 -16.36 -4.57 5.30
C VAL A 219 -17.13 -5.83 4.96
N THR A 220 -16.56 -6.74 4.13
CA THR A 220 -17.32 -7.83 3.50
C THR A 220 -16.95 -9.21 4.04
N PHE A 221 -15.71 -9.43 4.48
CA PHE A 221 -15.18 -10.76 4.77
C PHE A 221 -14.73 -10.99 6.21
N ASN A 222 -14.86 -10.01 7.05
CA ASN A 222 -14.79 -10.16 8.50
C ASN A 222 -16.16 -10.51 9.10
N ASP A 223 -16.97 -11.34 8.41
CA ASP A 223 -18.29 -11.77 8.82
C ASP A 223 -18.17 -13.05 9.66
N HIS A 224 -17.90 -12.90 10.96
CA HIS A 224 -17.70 -14.00 11.90
C HIS A 224 -18.90 -14.23 12.79
N GLU A 225 -19.11 -15.48 13.21
CA GLU A 225 -19.98 -15.83 14.31
C GLU A 225 -19.52 -15.10 15.60
N GLY A 226 -20.39 -14.22 16.13
CA GLY A 226 -20.07 -13.29 17.22
C GLY A 226 -19.93 -11.84 16.81
N SER A 227 -19.84 -11.52 15.52
CA SER A 227 -19.94 -10.16 15.01
C SER A 227 -21.40 -9.71 15.04
N THR A 228 -21.69 -8.55 15.65
CA THR A 228 -23.02 -7.91 15.63
C THR A 228 -23.44 -7.43 14.24
N LYS A 229 -22.59 -7.60 13.24
CA LYS A 229 -22.80 -7.23 11.83
C LYS A 229 -22.70 -8.43 10.89
N SER A 230 -22.69 -9.66 11.43
CA SER A 230 -22.76 -10.88 10.61
C SER A 230 -24.13 -10.98 9.94
N TYR A 231 -24.19 -11.58 8.76
CA TYR A 231 -25.46 -11.88 8.09
C TYR A 231 -26.41 -12.71 8.98
N GLY A 232 -25.86 -13.60 9.82
CA GLY A 232 -26.62 -14.37 10.80
C GLY A 232 -27.27 -13.46 11.83
N PHE A 233 -26.53 -12.60 12.51
CA PHE A 233 -27.06 -11.67 13.51
C PHE A 233 -28.08 -10.71 12.91
N THR A 234 -27.85 -10.19 11.71
CA THR A 234 -28.76 -9.27 11.03
C THR A 234 -30.08 -9.97 10.67
N ARG A 235 -30.05 -11.23 10.23
CA ARG A 235 -31.27 -12.01 9.93
C ARG A 235 -32.10 -12.32 11.16
N GLU A 236 -31.47 -12.55 12.32
CA GLU A 236 -32.19 -12.89 13.56
C GLU A 236 -32.77 -11.65 14.27
N HIS A 237 -32.17 -10.44 14.05
CA HIS A 237 -32.54 -9.24 14.80
C HIS A 237 -33.23 -8.15 13.96
N TYR A 238 -33.30 -8.29 12.65
CA TYR A 238 -34.11 -7.43 11.79
C TYR A 238 -35.49 -8.08 11.57
N HIS A 239 -36.51 -7.53 12.21
CA HIS A 239 -37.89 -7.84 11.84
C HIS A 239 -38.14 -7.36 10.41
N ALA A 240 -38.62 -8.28 9.57
CA ALA A 240 -38.94 -8.03 8.18
C ALA A 240 -39.99 -6.90 8.05
N ALA A 241 -39.51 -5.74 7.66
CA ALA A 241 -40.36 -4.73 7.08
C ALA A 241 -39.75 -4.40 5.71
N VAL A 242 -40.41 -4.90 4.69
CA VAL A 242 -40.24 -4.58 3.28
C VAL A 242 -39.06 -5.26 2.57
N GLU A 243 -39.38 -6.09 1.60
CA GLU A 243 -38.52 -6.55 0.50
C GLU A 243 -38.07 -5.36 -0.34
N ALA A 244 -36.98 -4.75 0.09
CA ALA A 244 -36.16 -3.91 -0.76
C ALA A 244 -34.72 -4.35 -0.48
N ASP A 245 -33.96 -4.59 -1.54
CA ASP A 245 -32.51 -4.87 -1.52
C ASP A 245 -31.72 -3.66 -0.98
N PHE A 246 -31.99 -3.29 0.27
CA PHE A 246 -31.26 -2.25 0.96
C PHE A 246 -30.11 -2.90 1.74
N VAL A 247 -28.95 -3.00 1.11
CA VAL A 247 -27.70 -3.28 1.83
C VAL A 247 -27.34 -2.01 2.60
N PRO A 248 -27.35 -2.03 3.95
CA PRO A 248 -26.96 -0.87 4.73
C PRO A 248 -25.56 -0.43 4.29
N ARG A 249 -25.41 0.86 3.96
CA ARG A 249 -24.12 1.42 3.58
C ARG A 249 -23.24 1.40 4.82
N ALA A 250 -22.16 0.59 4.83
CA ALA A 250 -21.19 0.63 5.90
C ALA A 250 -20.50 1.99 5.90
N GLU A 251 -20.40 2.61 7.08
CA GLU A 251 -19.72 3.90 7.23
C GLU A 251 -18.21 3.70 7.30
N GLU A 252 -17.45 4.68 6.81
CA GLU A 252 -15.99 4.71 6.95
C GLU A 252 -15.62 4.81 8.42
N ILE A 253 -14.70 3.95 8.89
CA ILE A 253 -14.14 4.05 10.25
C ILE A 253 -13.11 5.18 10.25
N SER A 254 -13.42 6.27 10.96
CA SER A 254 -12.52 7.40 11.14
C SER A 254 -12.03 7.48 12.59
N VAL A 255 -10.78 7.88 12.78
CA VAL A 255 -10.18 8.04 14.11
C VAL A 255 -9.46 9.36 14.22
N ASN A 256 -9.50 9.94 15.44
CA ASN A 256 -8.74 11.12 15.80
C ASN A 256 -8.31 10.98 17.27
N TYR A 257 -7.00 10.97 17.52
CA TYR A 257 -6.45 10.82 18.88
C TYR A 257 -5.07 11.47 18.96
N PRO A 258 -4.67 11.97 20.14
CA PRO A 258 -3.38 12.65 20.34
C PRO A 258 -2.18 11.74 20.14
N ALA A 259 -1.04 12.33 19.81
CA ALA A 259 0.24 11.65 19.80
C ALA A 259 0.58 11.12 21.21
N GLY A 260 1.19 9.95 21.30
CA GLY A 260 1.52 9.26 22.55
C GLY A 260 0.36 8.52 23.21
N GLU A 261 -0.87 8.65 22.71
CA GLU A 261 -2.05 7.96 23.25
C GLU A 261 -2.42 6.71 22.47
N ALA A 262 -3.23 5.85 23.10
CA ALA A 262 -3.79 4.66 22.48
C ALA A 262 -5.31 4.69 22.54
N ILE A 263 -5.98 4.29 21.43
CA ILE A 263 -7.43 4.17 21.38
C ILE A 263 -7.86 2.80 20.86
N PRO A 264 -8.92 2.21 21.41
CA PRO A 264 -9.57 1.05 20.84
C PRO A 264 -10.46 1.48 19.67
N VAL A 265 -10.30 0.83 18.53
CA VAL A 265 -11.13 1.02 17.34
C VAL A 265 -11.89 -0.26 17.07
N SER A 266 -13.23 -0.16 16.97
CA SER A 266 -14.07 -1.29 16.56
C SER A 266 -14.12 -1.37 15.04
N LEU A 267 -13.81 -2.54 14.49
CA LEU A 267 -13.86 -2.81 13.06
C LEU A 267 -15.28 -3.27 12.65
N HIS A 268 -15.52 -3.36 11.35
CA HIS A 268 -16.85 -3.71 10.81
C HIS A 268 -17.32 -5.11 11.19
N ASP A 269 -16.40 -6.01 11.51
CA ASP A 269 -16.68 -7.39 11.98
C ASP A 269 -16.89 -7.48 13.50
N GLY A 270 -16.87 -6.36 14.20
CA GLY A 270 -16.97 -6.30 15.66
C GLY A 270 -15.68 -6.60 16.40
N SER A 271 -14.59 -6.96 15.71
CA SER A 271 -13.27 -7.08 16.32
C SER A 271 -12.75 -5.70 16.77
N ARG A 272 -11.77 -5.68 17.67
CA ARG A 272 -11.21 -4.45 18.21
C ARG A 272 -9.70 -4.44 18.00
N VAL A 273 -9.23 -3.33 17.46
CA VAL A 273 -7.80 -3.03 17.29
C VAL A 273 -7.46 -1.86 18.22
N VAL A 274 -6.37 -1.95 18.96
CA VAL A 274 -5.86 -0.83 19.74
C VAL A 274 -4.77 -0.13 18.94
N LEU A 275 -5.04 1.08 18.48
CA LEU A 275 -4.09 1.92 17.75
C LEU A 275 -3.35 2.82 18.73
N ARG A 276 -2.01 2.80 18.70
CA ARG A 276 -1.14 3.70 19.49
C ARG A 276 -0.40 4.64 18.56
N LYS A 277 -0.65 5.93 18.68
CA LYS A 277 0.09 6.95 17.92
C LYS A 277 1.46 7.18 18.59
N LEU A 278 2.53 7.23 17.82
CA LEU A 278 3.87 7.50 18.32
C LEU A 278 3.92 8.84 19.06
N ASP A 279 4.68 8.85 20.15
CA ASP A 279 4.97 10.07 20.91
C ASP A 279 5.84 11.02 20.07
N PRO A 280 5.67 12.35 20.17
CA PRO A 280 6.52 13.31 19.47
C PRO A 280 8.01 13.24 19.83
N THR A 281 8.35 12.66 20.97
CA THR A 281 9.74 12.46 21.43
C THR A 281 10.36 11.16 20.94
N TYR A 282 9.61 10.32 20.22
CA TYR A 282 10.11 9.08 19.64
C TYR A 282 11.20 9.36 18.59
N ASP A 283 12.35 8.68 18.72
CA ASP A 283 13.44 8.76 17.75
C ASP A 283 13.32 7.66 16.68
N PRO A 284 12.97 7.99 15.42
CA PRO A 284 12.84 7.02 14.34
C PRO A 284 14.17 6.62 13.71
N THR A 285 15.32 7.16 14.14
CA THR A 285 16.61 6.90 13.48
C THR A 285 17.28 5.60 13.96
N ASP A 286 16.98 5.14 15.17
CA ASP A 286 17.49 3.88 15.70
C ASP A 286 16.59 2.70 15.33
N ARG A 287 17.00 1.95 14.31
CA ARG A 287 16.27 0.78 13.82
C ARG A 287 16.11 -0.32 14.86
N THR A 288 17.11 -0.54 15.71
CA THR A 288 17.06 -1.59 16.74
C THR A 288 16.10 -1.22 17.85
N ALA A 289 16.14 0.02 18.31
CA ALA A 289 15.18 0.55 19.27
C ALA A 289 13.75 0.50 18.69
N ALA A 290 13.56 0.90 17.42
CA ALA A 290 12.30 0.82 16.72
C ALA A 290 11.75 -0.62 16.68
N TYR A 291 12.58 -1.61 16.30
CA TYR A 291 12.17 -3.02 16.28
C TYR A 291 11.69 -3.49 17.65
N ASN A 292 12.47 -3.27 18.69
CA ASN A 292 12.14 -3.69 20.06
C ASN A 292 10.87 -2.99 20.57
N TYR A 293 10.71 -1.72 20.26
CA TYR A 293 9.53 -0.96 20.64
C TYR A 293 8.25 -1.53 20.01
N ILE A 294 8.27 -1.78 18.70
CA ILE A 294 7.12 -2.35 17.98
C ILE A 294 6.80 -3.75 18.50
N GLU A 295 7.82 -4.62 18.66
CA GLU A 295 7.62 -5.98 19.16
C GLU A 295 6.98 -5.99 20.57
N ASN A 296 7.44 -5.11 21.46
CA ASN A 296 6.89 -5.00 22.80
C ASN A 296 5.44 -4.50 22.80
N LYS A 297 5.09 -3.58 21.91
CA LYS A 297 3.73 -3.05 21.78
C LYS A 297 2.77 -4.08 21.18
N LEU A 298 3.21 -4.85 20.21
CA LEU A 298 2.41 -5.98 19.66
C LEU A 298 2.13 -7.05 20.71
N LYS A 299 3.06 -7.34 21.63
CA LYS A 299 2.81 -8.23 22.80
C LYS A 299 1.73 -7.69 23.74
N GLN A 300 1.47 -6.38 23.72
CA GLN A 300 0.41 -5.71 24.46
C GLN A 300 -0.89 -5.55 23.65
N ASN A 301 -0.96 -6.17 22.45
CA ASN A 301 -2.03 -6.00 21.49
C ASN A 301 -2.24 -4.55 21.03
N GLU A 302 -1.18 -3.74 21.00
CA GLU A 302 -1.19 -2.37 20.49
C GLU A 302 -0.50 -2.29 19.14
N TYR A 303 -1.19 -1.74 18.13
CA TYR A 303 -0.63 -1.43 16.82
C TYR A 303 -0.13 0.02 16.81
N VAL A 304 1.18 0.17 16.74
CA VAL A 304 1.82 1.50 16.72
C VAL A 304 1.69 2.13 15.35
N THR A 305 1.26 3.41 15.31
CA THR A 305 1.08 4.20 14.08
C THR A 305 1.98 5.43 14.08
N GLY A 306 2.45 5.82 12.90
CA GLY A 306 3.34 6.95 12.65
C GLY A 306 4.58 6.54 11.85
N LEU A 307 5.57 7.44 11.78
CA LEU A 307 6.88 7.16 11.19
C LEU A 307 7.72 6.35 12.19
N ILE A 308 7.90 5.06 11.92
CA ILE A 308 8.56 4.11 12.83
C ILE A 308 10.07 4.13 12.66
N HIS A 309 10.55 4.18 11.41
CA HIS A 309 11.99 4.23 11.13
C HIS A 309 12.29 5.02 9.87
N ILE A 310 13.38 5.78 9.90
CA ILE A 310 13.93 6.47 8.74
C ILE A 310 15.46 6.46 8.79
N ASN A 311 16.07 6.16 7.64
CA ASN A 311 17.50 6.29 7.41
C ASN A 311 17.71 6.99 6.06
N GLU A 312 18.26 8.20 6.08
CA GLU A 312 18.49 9.03 4.91
C GLU A 312 19.90 8.83 4.29
N SER A 313 20.64 7.82 4.74
CA SER A 313 21.95 7.50 4.22
C SER A 313 21.89 7.01 2.76
N ASP A 314 22.50 7.71 1.83
CA ASP A 314 22.57 7.38 0.41
C ASP A 314 23.46 6.17 0.07
N SER A 315 24.17 5.61 1.05
CA SER A 315 25.20 4.60 0.82
C SER A 315 24.67 3.29 0.24
N THR A 316 23.39 3.00 0.42
CA THR A 316 22.74 1.74 0.01
C THR A 316 21.68 1.90 -1.08
N GLU A 317 21.56 3.08 -1.68
CA GLU A 317 20.52 3.36 -2.69
C GLU A 317 20.73 2.48 -3.94
N PHE A 318 19.62 1.92 -4.44
CA PHE A 318 19.59 0.94 -5.53
C PHE A 318 20.34 1.35 -6.78
N HIS A 319 20.18 2.59 -7.23
CA HIS A 319 20.80 3.06 -8.47
C HIS A 319 22.32 3.20 -8.35
N ASN A 320 22.81 3.60 -7.17
CA ASN A 320 24.23 3.72 -6.90
C ASN A 320 24.89 2.32 -6.80
N LEU A 321 24.26 1.40 -6.08
CA LEU A 321 24.74 0.02 -5.92
C LEU A 321 24.81 -0.72 -7.27
N ASN A 322 23.78 -0.56 -8.09
CA ASN A 322 23.66 -1.28 -9.37
C ASN A 322 24.19 -0.51 -10.57
N ARG A 323 24.70 0.71 -10.36
CA ARG A 323 25.25 1.59 -11.42
C ARG A 323 24.28 1.71 -12.61
N THR A 324 22.99 1.90 -12.34
CA THR A 324 21.98 2.04 -13.38
C THR A 324 22.23 3.31 -14.22
N ALA A 325 21.67 3.34 -15.42
CA ALA A 325 21.80 4.50 -16.30
C ALA A 325 21.22 5.76 -15.63
N LYS A 326 21.93 6.89 -15.77
CA LYS A 326 21.46 8.18 -15.21
C LYS A 326 20.31 8.80 -16.00
N VAL A 327 20.10 8.34 -17.24
CA VAL A 327 19.03 8.77 -18.13
C VAL A 327 18.11 7.58 -18.45
N PRO A 328 16.84 7.81 -18.80
CA PRO A 328 15.93 6.74 -19.19
C PRO A 328 16.51 5.89 -20.33
N LEU A 329 16.34 4.56 -20.27
CA LEU A 329 16.89 3.66 -21.26
C LEU A 329 16.41 3.95 -22.70
N ASN A 330 15.15 4.43 -22.84
CA ASN A 330 14.60 4.80 -24.14
C ASN A 330 15.23 6.07 -24.76
N SER A 331 15.95 6.87 -23.99
CA SER A 331 16.70 8.03 -24.48
C SER A 331 18.13 7.71 -24.86
N ILE A 332 18.60 6.49 -24.58
CA ILE A 332 19.95 6.05 -24.97
C ILE A 332 19.92 5.55 -26.40
N PRO A 333 20.80 6.05 -27.31
CA PRO A 333 20.87 5.57 -28.67
C PRO A 333 21.13 4.06 -28.75
N PHE A 334 20.46 3.38 -29.69
CA PHE A 334 20.50 1.91 -29.81
C PHE A 334 21.94 1.37 -29.91
N ASN A 335 22.81 2.04 -30.64
CA ASN A 335 24.23 1.64 -30.79
C ASN A 335 25.04 1.69 -29.48
N LYS A 336 24.53 2.37 -28.45
CA LYS A 336 25.12 2.36 -27.09
C LYS A 336 24.50 1.28 -26.20
N LEU A 337 23.30 0.81 -26.51
CA LEU A 337 22.60 -0.26 -25.79
C LEU A 337 22.94 -1.64 -26.33
N SER A 338 23.28 -1.74 -27.63
CA SER A 338 23.60 -3.00 -28.30
C SER A 338 25.04 -2.98 -28.83
N PRO A 339 25.85 -3.99 -28.54
CA PRO A 339 27.21 -4.11 -29.09
C PRO A 339 27.20 -4.41 -30.60
N GLY A 340 26.03 -4.68 -31.21
CA GLY A 340 25.88 -4.98 -32.63
C GLY A 340 26.24 -6.41 -33.00
N SER A 341 25.91 -6.79 -34.28
CA SER A 341 26.16 -8.13 -34.81
C SER A 341 27.63 -8.52 -34.88
N GLY A 342 28.50 -7.59 -35.19
CA GLY A 342 29.95 -7.87 -35.24
C GLY A 342 30.56 -8.30 -33.89
N ALA A 343 30.03 -7.83 -32.76
CA ALA A 343 30.44 -8.30 -31.46
C ALA A 343 29.92 -9.74 -31.18
N LEU A 344 28.71 -10.05 -31.63
CA LEU A 344 28.16 -11.39 -31.55
C LEU A 344 28.96 -12.38 -32.41
N ASP A 345 29.30 -12.03 -33.66
CA ASP A 345 30.11 -12.84 -34.56
C ASP A 345 31.50 -13.12 -33.97
N LYS A 346 32.11 -12.11 -33.36
CA LYS A 346 33.40 -12.25 -32.64
C LYS A 346 33.29 -13.19 -31.44
N LEU A 347 32.17 -13.12 -30.69
CA LEU A 347 31.91 -14.04 -29.59
C LEU A 347 31.69 -15.46 -30.08
N MET A 348 30.85 -15.63 -31.07
CA MET A 348 30.53 -16.94 -31.69
C MET A 348 31.76 -17.58 -32.32
N GLY A 349 32.67 -16.79 -32.92
CA GLY A 349 33.94 -17.26 -33.47
C GLY A 349 34.91 -17.86 -32.44
N ARG A 350 34.70 -17.62 -31.15
CA ARG A 350 35.50 -18.26 -30.08
C ARG A 350 35.03 -19.68 -29.75
N TYR A 351 33.85 -20.05 -30.20
CA TYR A 351 33.22 -21.34 -29.93
C TYR A 351 33.08 -22.20 -31.19
N ARG A 352 33.60 -21.74 -32.33
CA ARG A 352 33.76 -22.45 -33.58
C ARG A 352 35.23 -22.86 -33.78
#